data_505c06bc88989278d6cdbb904633b2ec
#
_entry.id   505c06bc88989278d6cdbb904633b2ec
#
_cell.length_a   1.000
_cell.length_b   1.000
_cell.length_c   1.000
_cell.angle_alpha   90.00
_cell.angle_beta   90.00
_cell.angle_gamma   90.00
#
_symmetry.space_group_name_H-M   'P 1'
#
loop_
_entity.id
_entity.type
_entity.pdbx_description
1 polymer ?
#
loop_
_entity_poly.entity_id
_entity_poly.type
_entity_poly.pdbx_seq_one_letter_code
_entity_poly.pdbx_strand_id
1 'polypeptide(L)'
;MMEKISVIVPVYMSELYLEKCLDSIVQQTYQNLEIILINDGSTDGSAAICQRYQNQDERVKVYHKRNGGVSSSRNRALEVVTGDYIVFVDNDDWLELDHIQNLYDLLKKTDADIAIGNFTQFLDDQASFLIHVGTDDYFEKTYTPFEWFCHQYDSKYNFSQCFTVPWAKLYKTELFKDIVYPTDKSVEDDYTTYKVYLQTDKIAFMNKAIYIHRKRSTSVTRTVNLADVYPLKSIEERMTILQLI
;
A
#
# COMPACT_ATOMS: atom_id res chain seq x y z
N MET A 1 4.47 24.69 -7.12
CA MET A 1 3.23 23.93 -7.44
C MET A 1 3.18 22.75 -6.49
N MET A 2 2.01 22.27 -6.14
CA MET A 2 1.82 21.06 -5.31
C MET A 2 2.18 19.84 -6.15
N GLU A 3 3.08 18.97 -5.65
CA GLU A 3 3.56 17.79 -6.39
C GLU A 3 2.40 16.79 -6.58
N LYS A 4 2.42 16.02 -7.66
CA LYS A 4 1.34 15.08 -7.98
C LYS A 4 1.56 13.73 -7.31
N ILE A 5 0.50 13.14 -6.74
CA ILE A 5 0.53 11.82 -6.13
C ILE A 5 -0.38 10.87 -6.91
N SER A 6 0.18 9.73 -7.34
CA SER A 6 -0.55 8.65 -7.99
C SER A 6 -1.03 7.65 -6.93
N VAL A 7 -2.35 7.51 -6.79
CA VAL A 7 -2.97 6.51 -5.91
C VAL A 7 -3.32 5.29 -6.75
N ILE A 8 -2.69 4.16 -6.46
CA ILE A 8 -2.86 2.90 -7.20
C ILE A 8 -3.79 1.97 -6.44
N VAL A 9 -4.89 1.55 -7.10
CA VAL A 9 -5.87 0.61 -6.53
C VAL A 9 -6.05 -0.58 -7.48
N PRO A 10 -5.46 -1.75 -7.18
CA PRO A 10 -5.80 -3.00 -7.86
C PRO A 10 -7.22 -3.42 -7.50
N VAL A 11 -8.07 -3.70 -8.50
CA VAL A 11 -9.49 -4.02 -8.30
C VAL A 11 -9.79 -5.40 -8.85
N TYR A 12 -10.27 -6.30 -7.98
CA TYR A 12 -10.77 -7.62 -8.38
C TYR A 12 -11.85 -8.11 -7.42
N MET A 13 -13.06 -8.40 -7.93
CA MET A 13 -14.18 -9.00 -7.19
C MET A 13 -14.43 -8.31 -5.83
N SER A 14 -14.59 -6.99 -5.83
CA SER A 14 -14.66 -6.17 -4.61
C SER A 14 -15.90 -5.27 -4.54
N GLU A 15 -16.98 -5.60 -5.26
CA GLU A 15 -18.20 -4.77 -5.36
C GLU A 15 -18.78 -4.35 -3.99
N LEU A 16 -18.63 -5.19 -2.96
CA LEU A 16 -19.15 -4.93 -1.61
C LEU A 16 -18.34 -3.89 -0.81
N TYR A 17 -17.09 -3.64 -1.20
CA TYR A 17 -16.12 -2.84 -0.43
C TYR A 17 -15.59 -1.63 -1.17
N LEU A 18 -15.56 -1.73 -2.50
CA LEU A 18 -14.88 -0.80 -3.40
C LEU A 18 -15.38 0.64 -3.26
N GLU A 19 -16.69 0.85 -3.06
CA GLU A 19 -17.25 2.20 -2.89
C GLU A 19 -16.63 2.90 -1.68
N LYS A 20 -16.59 2.22 -0.52
CA LYS A 20 -16.00 2.79 0.69
C LYS A 20 -14.51 3.12 0.51
N CYS A 21 -13.78 2.25 -0.20
CA CYS A 21 -12.38 2.49 -0.54
C CYS A 21 -12.24 3.76 -1.39
N LEU A 22 -12.97 3.85 -2.51
CA LEU A 22 -12.87 4.97 -3.44
C LEU A 22 -13.36 6.28 -2.83
N ASP A 23 -14.46 6.27 -2.04
CA ASP A 23 -14.92 7.45 -1.31
C ASP A 23 -13.83 8.02 -0.41
N SER A 24 -13.11 7.16 0.31
CA SER A 24 -12.03 7.60 1.19
C SER A 24 -10.84 8.21 0.43
N ILE A 25 -10.62 7.80 -0.83
CA ILE A 25 -9.55 8.31 -1.69
C ILE A 25 -9.95 9.65 -2.33
N VAL A 26 -11.15 9.75 -2.91
CA VAL A 26 -11.58 10.97 -3.60
C VAL A 26 -11.81 12.14 -2.64
N GLN A 27 -12.09 11.84 -1.36
CA GLN A 27 -12.30 12.82 -0.29
C GLN A 27 -11.02 13.25 0.44
N GLN A 28 -9.85 12.74 0.05
CA GLN A 28 -8.59 13.11 0.72
C GLN A 28 -8.37 14.63 0.73
N THR A 29 -7.79 15.13 1.82
CA THR A 29 -7.45 16.55 1.98
C THR A 29 -6.37 17.00 0.99
N TYR A 30 -5.44 16.12 0.62
CA TYR A 30 -4.50 16.37 -0.46
C TYR A 30 -5.19 16.29 -1.82
N GLN A 31 -5.16 17.36 -2.61
CA GLN A 31 -6.01 17.48 -3.81
C GLN A 31 -5.34 17.11 -5.13
N ASN A 32 -4.00 17.29 -5.26
CA ASN A 32 -3.30 17.03 -6.52
C ASN A 32 -3.02 15.52 -6.70
N LEU A 33 -4.10 14.77 -6.92
CA LEU A 33 -4.07 13.31 -7.09
C LEU A 33 -4.33 12.91 -8.55
N GLU A 34 -3.76 11.78 -8.97
CA GLU A 34 -4.32 10.90 -9.98
C GLU A 34 -4.65 9.56 -9.33
N ILE A 35 -5.84 9.03 -9.61
CA ILE A 35 -6.34 7.80 -9.00
C ILE A 35 -6.41 6.74 -10.10
N ILE A 36 -5.55 5.74 -10.02
CA ILE A 36 -5.37 4.72 -11.04
C ILE A 36 -6.01 3.42 -10.57
N LEU A 37 -7.17 3.08 -11.16
CA LEU A 37 -7.90 1.85 -10.88
C LEU A 37 -7.55 0.80 -11.94
N ILE A 38 -6.98 -0.32 -11.52
CA ILE A 38 -6.68 -1.44 -12.42
C ILE A 38 -7.70 -2.56 -12.18
N ASN A 39 -8.74 -2.62 -13.01
CA ASN A 39 -9.71 -3.70 -12.96
C ASN A 39 -9.13 -4.96 -13.58
N ASP A 40 -8.81 -5.92 -12.75
CA ASP A 40 -8.17 -7.20 -13.09
C ASP A 40 -9.17 -8.27 -13.54
N GLY A 41 -10.08 -7.90 -14.45
CA GLY A 41 -11.04 -8.84 -15.03
C GLY A 41 -12.16 -9.24 -14.06
N SER A 42 -12.64 -8.31 -13.22
CA SER A 42 -13.78 -8.55 -12.33
C SER A 42 -15.04 -8.93 -13.12
N THR A 43 -15.80 -9.90 -12.61
CA THR A 43 -17.09 -10.37 -13.19
C THR A 43 -18.30 -9.98 -12.35
N ASP A 44 -18.08 -9.31 -11.21
CA ASP A 44 -19.08 -8.70 -10.33
C ASP A 44 -19.33 -7.24 -10.71
N GLY A 45 -20.00 -6.46 -9.83
CA GLY A 45 -20.28 -5.03 -10.02
C GLY A 45 -19.05 -4.11 -9.96
N SER A 46 -17.85 -4.60 -9.65
CA SER A 46 -16.65 -3.76 -9.47
C SER A 46 -16.32 -2.91 -10.69
N ALA A 47 -16.45 -3.45 -11.92
CA ALA A 47 -16.16 -2.71 -13.14
C ALA A 47 -17.10 -1.52 -13.33
N ALA A 48 -18.40 -1.71 -13.01
CA ALA A 48 -19.41 -0.65 -13.10
C ALA A 48 -19.15 0.45 -12.04
N ILE A 49 -18.72 0.07 -10.85
CA ILE A 49 -18.32 1.02 -9.79
C ILE A 49 -17.14 1.86 -10.27
N CYS A 50 -16.08 1.24 -10.76
CA CYS A 50 -14.91 1.96 -11.31
C CYS A 50 -15.33 2.98 -12.38
N GLN A 51 -16.16 2.57 -13.34
CA GLN A 51 -16.62 3.44 -14.41
C GLN A 51 -17.46 4.62 -13.88
N ARG A 52 -18.27 4.39 -12.86
CA ARG A 52 -19.05 5.47 -12.21
C ARG A 52 -18.14 6.53 -11.60
N TYR A 53 -17.09 6.13 -10.85
CA TYR A 53 -16.13 7.07 -10.25
C TYR A 53 -15.33 7.82 -11.32
N GLN A 54 -14.91 7.15 -12.39
CA GLN A 54 -14.24 7.83 -13.51
C GLN A 54 -15.11 8.89 -14.16
N ASN A 55 -16.43 8.68 -14.25
CA ASN A 55 -17.34 9.65 -14.81
C ASN A 55 -17.65 10.83 -13.87
N GLN A 56 -17.44 10.66 -12.57
CA GLN A 56 -17.73 11.65 -11.52
C GLN A 56 -16.53 12.52 -11.13
N ASP A 57 -15.30 11.98 -11.27
CA ASP A 57 -14.08 12.66 -10.84
C ASP A 57 -12.98 12.51 -11.92
N GLU A 58 -12.56 13.63 -12.49
CA GLU A 58 -11.55 13.68 -13.57
C GLU A 58 -10.16 13.15 -13.17
N ARG A 59 -9.89 13.07 -11.87
CA ARG A 59 -8.65 12.49 -11.32
C ARG A 59 -8.62 10.96 -11.44
N VAL A 60 -9.78 10.31 -11.60
CA VAL A 60 -9.90 8.85 -11.67
C VAL A 60 -9.69 8.34 -13.09
N LYS A 61 -8.78 7.40 -13.24
CA LYS A 61 -8.46 6.71 -14.49
C LYS A 61 -8.64 5.21 -14.31
N VAL A 62 -9.44 4.58 -15.16
CA VAL A 62 -9.72 3.14 -15.11
C VAL A 62 -9.02 2.43 -16.25
N TYR A 63 -8.30 1.35 -15.92
CA TYR A 63 -7.69 0.44 -16.88
C TYR A 63 -8.23 -0.97 -16.67
N HIS A 64 -8.75 -1.57 -17.72
CA HIS A 64 -9.25 -2.96 -17.69
C HIS A 64 -8.22 -3.90 -18.27
N LYS A 65 -8.01 -5.06 -17.64
CA LYS A 65 -7.16 -6.13 -18.16
C LYS A 65 -7.76 -7.50 -17.87
N ARG A 66 -7.21 -8.55 -18.50
CA ARG A 66 -7.52 -9.92 -18.11
C ARG A 66 -6.94 -10.21 -16.73
N ASN A 67 -7.64 -11.04 -15.95
CA ASN A 67 -7.17 -11.44 -14.63
C ASN A 67 -5.74 -12.01 -14.72
N GLY A 68 -4.86 -11.48 -13.87
CA GLY A 68 -3.45 -11.84 -13.75
C GLY A 68 -2.91 -11.65 -12.35
N GLY A 69 -3.81 -11.35 -11.38
CA GLY A 69 -3.49 -11.15 -9.98
C GLY A 69 -2.99 -9.74 -9.64
N VAL A 70 -2.85 -9.50 -8.34
CA VAL A 70 -2.50 -8.19 -7.76
C VAL A 70 -1.15 -7.68 -8.25
N SER A 71 -0.13 -8.54 -8.34
CA SER A 71 1.20 -8.20 -8.90
C SER A 71 1.10 -7.64 -10.32
N SER A 72 0.36 -8.33 -11.19
CA SER A 72 0.15 -7.91 -12.57
C SER A 72 -0.59 -6.57 -12.65
N SER A 73 -1.51 -6.32 -11.72
CA SER A 73 -2.25 -5.05 -11.63
C SER A 73 -1.35 -3.91 -11.14
N ARG A 74 -0.52 -4.13 -10.11
CA ARG A 74 0.46 -3.15 -9.66
C ARG A 74 1.49 -2.84 -10.75
N ASN A 75 2.03 -3.85 -11.43
CA ASN A 75 2.95 -3.65 -12.56
C ASN A 75 2.30 -2.80 -13.66
N ARG A 76 1.04 -3.11 -14.03
CA ARG A 76 0.31 -2.32 -15.04
C ARG A 76 0.09 -0.87 -14.61
N ALA A 77 -0.17 -0.64 -13.32
CA ALA A 77 -0.31 0.71 -12.79
C ALA A 77 1.01 1.48 -12.87
N LEU A 78 2.14 0.84 -12.50
CA LEU A 78 3.48 1.46 -12.56
C LEU A 78 3.87 1.90 -13.97
N GLU A 79 3.35 1.26 -15.03
CA GLU A 79 3.58 1.68 -16.43
C GLU A 79 2.87 3.01 -16.79
N VAL A 80 1.85 3.42 -16.05
CA VAL A 80 0.99 4.56 -16.40
C VAL A 80 0.97 5.67 -15.35
N VAL A 81 1.68 5.53 -14.23
CA VAL A 81 1.84 6.59 -13.23
C VAL A 81 2.50 7.82 -13.82
N THR A 82 2.02 9.00 -13.44
CA THR A 82 2.57 10.29 -13.84
C THR A 82 2.86 11.22 -12.67
N GLY A 83 2.57 10.78 -11.44
CA GLY A 83 2.83 11.52 -10.22
C GLY A 83 4.29 11.46 -9.79
N ASP A 84 4.70 12.45 -9.02
CA ASP A 84 6.03 12.52 -8.39
C ASP A 84 6.16 11.45 -7.28
N TYR A 85 5.01 11.05 -6.72
CA TYR A 85 4.90 10.05 -5.64
C TYR A 85 3.81 9.00 -5.94
N ILE A 86 3.92 7.85 -5.27
CA ILE A 86 3.00 6.72 -5.35
C ILE A 86 2.47 6.37 -3.95
N VAL A 87 1.17 6.08 -3.88
CA VAL A 87 0.48 5.44 -2.76
C VAL A 87 -0.25 4.20 -3.28
N PHE A 88 -0.13 3.06 -2.59
CA PHE A 88 -0.93 1.87 -2.86
C PHE A 88 -2.09 1.78 -1.85
N VAL A 89 -3.26 1.38 -2.34
CA VAL A 89 -4.45 1.14 -1.52
C VAL A 89 -5.10 -0.15 -1.98
N ASP A 90 -5.36 -1.07 -1.05
CA ASP A 90 -6.09 -2.30 -1.36
C ASP A 90 -7.60 -2.00 -1.47
N ASN A 91 -8.29 -2.67 -2.38
CA ASN A 91 -9.66 -2.35 -2.79
C ASN A 91 -10.76 -2.62 -1.76
N ASP A 92 -10.43 -3.29 -0.67
CA ASP A 92 -11.33 -3.58 0.46
C ASP A 92 -10.98 -2.78 1.73
N ASP A 93 -9.93 -1.98 1.70
CA ASP A 93 -9.48 -1.09 2.75
C ASP A 93 -10.01 0.33 2.57
N TRP A 94 -9.74 1.23 3.51
CA TRP A 94 -10.03 2.66 3.36
C TRP A 94 -9.06 3.54 4.15
N LEU A 95 -9.02 4.81 3.82
CA LEU A 95 -8.10 5.79 4.35
C LEU A 95 -8.78 6.72 5.34
N GLU A 96 -8.04 7.20 6.35
CA GLU A 96 -8.43 8.39 7.09
C GLU A 96 -8.36 9.62 6.16
N LEU A 97 -9.16 10.63 6.45
CA LEU A 97 -9.36 11.80 5.58
C LEU A 97 -8.05 12.55 5.26
N ASP A 98 -7.11 12.55 6.19
CA ASP A 98 -5.81 13.24 6.11
C ASP A 98 -4.62 12.28 5.82
N HIS A 99 -4.90 11.04 5.39
CA HIS A 99 -3.89 10.01 5.18
C HIS A 99 -2.75 10.48 4.26
N ILE A 100 -3.09 10.92 3.06
CA ILE A 100 -2.09 11.33 2.05
C ILE A 100 -1.38 12.61 2.50
N GLN A 101 -2.10 13.57 3.09
CA GLN A 101 -1.52 14.80 3.60
C GLN A 101 -0.50 14.54 4.70
N ASN A 102 -0.82 13.68 5.68
CA ASN A 102 0.11 13.34 6.76
C ASN A 102 1.41 12.68 6.23
N LEU A 103 1.28 11.75 5.29
CA LEU A 103 2.44 11.11 4.68
C LEU A 103 3.30 12.10 3.89
N TYR A 104 2.66 12.99 3.13
CA TYR A 104 3.35 14.02 2.36
C TYR A 104 4.08 15.01 3.28
N ASP A 105 3.42 15.50 4.34
CA ASP A 105 4.02 16.43 5.30
C ASP A 105 5.22 15.80 6.01
N LEU A 106 5.09 14.54 6.43
CA LEU A 106 6.19 13.79 7.04
C LEU A 106 7.38 13.66 6.08
N LEU A 107 7.13 13.28 4.83
CA LEU A 107 8.16 13.12 3.80
C LEU A 107 8.89 14.44 3.54
N LYS A 108 8.15 15.53 3.37
CA LYS A 108 8.74 16.87 3.13
C LYS A 108 9.49 17.41 4.35
N LYS A 109 8.94 17.23 5.56
CA LYS A 109 9.57 17.66 6.82
C LYS A 109 10.91 16.98 7.07
N THR A 110 11.00 15.70 6.70
CA THR A 110 12.18 14.88 6.99
C THR A 110 13.16 14.79 5.83
N ASP A 111 12.77 15.27 4.64
CA ASP A 111 13.50 15.06 3.39
C ASP A 111 13.80 13.56 3.16
N ALA A 112 12.79 12.72 3.41
CA ALA A 112 12.85 11.29 3.18
C ALA A 112 12.34 10.94 1.77
N ASP A 113 12.66 9.74 1.30
CA ASP A 113 12.19 9.22 0.02
C ASP A 113 10.93 8.36 0.16
N ILE A 114 10.74 7.84 1.38
CA ILE A 114 9.58 7.02 1.75
C ILE A 114 9.05 7.55 3.09
N ALA A 115 7.75 7.85 3.15
CA ALA A 115 7.02 8.10 4.39
C ALA A 115 6.09 6.92 4.69
N ILE A 116 6.09 6.44 5.93
CA ILE A 116 5.32 5.29 6.40
C ILE A 116 4.44 5.72 7.56
N GLY A 117 3.15 5.46 7.46
CA GLY A 117 2.19 5.57 8.55
C GLY A 117 1.87 4.22 9.16
N ASN A 118 1.21 4.24 10.31
CA ASN A 118 0.66 3.03 10.92
C ASN A 118 -0.81 2.84 10.50
N PHE A 119 -1.43 1.75 10.96
CA PHE A 119 -2.77 1.35 10.57
C PHE A 119 -3.58 0.82 11.76
N THR A 120 -4.89 0.81 11.60
CA THR A 120 -5.86 0.12 12.46
C THR A 120 -6.50 -1.02 11.68
N GLN A 121 -6.85 -2.11 12.35
CA GLN A 121 -7.59 -3.20 11.73
C GLN A 121 -9.09 -3.07 11.99
N PHE A 122 -9.90 -3.28 10.97
CA PHE A 122 -11.33 -3.41 11.09
C PHE A 122 -11.72 -4.89 10.91
N LEU A 123 -12.30 -5.48 11.94
CA LEU A 123 -12.77 -6.87 11.93
C LEU A 123 -14.18 -6.89 11.33
N ASP A 124 -14.31 -7.22 10.06
CA ASP A 124 -15.54 -7.14 9.28
C ASP A 124 -16.66 -8.00 9.88
N ASP A 125 -16.33 -9.24 10.25
CA ASP A 125 -17.27 -10.21 10.85
C ASP A 125 -17.86 -9.73 12.20
N GLN A 126 -17.17 -8.82 12.88
CA GLN A 126 -17.54 -8.29 14.21
C GLN A 126 -17.99 -6.83 14.16
N ALA A 127 -17.88 -6.18 13.02
CA ALA A 127 -18.10 -4.75 12.84
C ALA A 127 -17.37 -3.89 13.90
N SER A 128 -16.13 -4.25 14.23
CA SER A 128 -15.36 -3.63 15.32
C SER A 128 -13.93 -3.32 14.90
N PHE A 129 -13.32 -2.32 15.57
CA PHE A 129 -11.93 -1.98 15.36
C PHE A 129 -11.02 -2.70 16.36
N LEU A 130 -9.91 -3.21 15.89
CA LEU A 130 -8.79 -3.66 16.69
C LEU A 130 -7.69 -2.60 16.63
N ILE A 131 -7.62 -1.78 17.70
CA ILE A 131 -6.71 -0.65 17.80
C ILE A 131 -5.40 -1.10 18.43
N HIS A 132 -4.29 -0.97 17.72
CA HIS A 132 -2.95 -1.31 18.18
C HIS A 132 -2.10 -0.08 18.53
N VAL A 133 -2.54 1.11 18.12
CA VAL A 133 -1.80 2.36 18.30
C VAL A 133 -2.69 3.35 19.03
N GLY A 134 -2.33 3.69 20.27
CA GLY A 134 -2.98 4.73 21.04
C GLY A 134 -2.51 6.13 20.60
N THR A 135 -3.30 7.15 20.92
CA THR A 135 -2.94 8.56 20.65
C THR A 135 -1.68 8.98 21.42
N ASP A 136 -1.46 8.43 22.60
CA ASP A 136 -0.32 8.72 23.47
C ASP A 136 0.98 8.04 23.00
N ASP A 137 0.87 7.09 22.05
CA ASP A 137 2.00 6.37 21.46
C ASP A 137 2.59 7.10 20.25
N TYR A 138 2.12 8.31 19.93
CA TYR A 138 2.57 9.04 18.75
C TYR A 138 4.05 9.42 18.83
N PHE A 139 4.77 9.09 17.77
CA PHE A 139 6.12 9.60 17.51
C PHE A 139 6.40 9.60 16.01
N GLU A 140 7.39 10.41 15.62
CA GLU A 140 7.99 10.37 14.28
C GLU A 140 9.47 10.03 14.42
N LYS A 141 9.98 9.23 13.49
CA LYS A 141 11.40 8.90 13.44
C LYS A 141 11.86 8.61 12.01
N THR A 142 13.08 9.02 11.69
CA THR A 142 13.74 8.65 10.44
C THR A 142 14.67 7.47 10.67
N TYR A 143 14.83 6.66 9.63
CA TYR A 143 15.66 5.46 9.61
C TYR A 143 16.49 5.44 8.34
N THR A 144 17.69 4.92 8.41
CA THR A 144 18.40 4.36 7.25
C THR A 144 17.71 3.04 6.84
N PRO A 145 17.91 2.56 5.60
CA PRO A 145 17.40 1.23 5.21
C PRO A 145 17.83 0.13 6.18
N PHE A 146 19.10 0.12 6.60
CA PHE A 146 19.61 -0.88 7.54
C PHE A 146 18.85 -0.85 8.88
N GLU A 147 18.67 0.31 9.47
CA GLU A 147 17.89 0.46 10.71
C GLU A 147 16.44 0.02 10.53
N TRP A 148 15.82 0.31 9.35
CA TRP A 148 14.47 -0.13 9.03
C TRP A 148 14.37 -1.65 8.89
N PHE A 149 15.38 -2.30 8.28
CA PHE A 149 15.46 -3.76 8.21
C PHE A 149 15.53 -4.43 9.58
N CYS A 150 16.07 -3.79 10.61
CA CYS A 150 16.07 -4.34 11.97
C CYS A 150 14.64 -4.51 12.55
N HIS A 151 13.64 -3.81 12.00
CA HIS A 151 12.25 -3.89 12.41
C HIS A 151 11.40 -4.92 11.64
N GLN A 152 11.96 -5.63 10.67
CA GLN A 152 11.22 -6.56 9.79
C GLN A 152 10.44 -7.67 10.53
N TYR A 153 10.85 -8.02 11.75
CA TYR A 153 10.19 -9.04 12.60
C TYR A 153 9.75 -8.46 13.95
N ASP A 154 9.81 -7.14 14.12
CA ASP A 154 9.41 -6.50 15.36
C ASP A 154 7.88 -6.31 15.39
N SER A 155 7.22 -6.93 16.36
CA SER A 155 5.77 -6.80 16.55
C SER A 155 5.35 -5.48 17.22
N LYS A 156 6.30 -4.78 17.86
CA LYS A 156 6.01 -3.50 18.50
C LYS A 156 5.58 -2.47 17.46
N TYR A 157 4.56 -1.71 17.74
CA TYR A 157 4.02 -0.67 16.85
C TYR A 157 3.70 -1.18 15.43
N ASN A 158 3.35 -2.46 15.28
CA ASN A 158 3.08 -3.10 13.96
C ASN A 158 4.26 -3.03 12.98
N PHE A 159 5.49 -2.82 13.42
CA PHE A 159 6.64 -2.62 12.54
C PHE A 159 6.80 -3.71 11.48
N SER A 160 6.68 -4.99 11.88
CA SER A 160 6.81 -6.11 10.95
C SER A 160 5.79 -6.03 9.80
N GLN A 161 4.55 -5.68 10.10
CA GLN A 161 3.53 -5.52 9.05
C GLN A 161 3.77 -4.23 8.25
N CYS A 162 4.10 -3.12 8.91
CA CYS A 162 4.50 -1.88 8.24
C CYS A 162 5.74 -2.06 7.37
N PHE A 163 6.63 -3.00 7.68
CA PHE A 163 7.78 -3.33 6.84
C PHE A 163 7.34 -4.05 5.55
N THR A 164 6.45 -5.02 5.66
CA THR A 164 6.13 -5.95 4.55
C THR A 164 5.16 -5.37 3.53
N VAL A 165 4.06 -4.74 3.99
CA VAL A 165 2.97 -4.29 3.11
C VAL A 165 3.34 -3.06 2.27
N PRO A 166 2.81 -2.89 1.05
CA PRO A 166 3.06 -1.71 0.23
C PRO A 166 2.18 -0.51 0.58
N TRP A 167 1.02 -0.74 1.21
CA TRP A 167 0.08 0.30 1.60
C TRP A 167 0.48 1.07 2.88
N ALA A 168 -0.26 2.10 3.25
CA ALA A 168 0.05 3.05 4.33
C ALA A 168 1.42 3.76 4.15
N LYS A 169 1.83 3.97 2.90
CA LYS A 169 3.12 4.57 2.53
C LYS A 169 2.98 5.53 1.37
N LEU A 170 3.83 6.55 1.38
CA LEU A 170 4.09 7.44 0.27
C LEU A 170 5.54 7.23 -0.18
N TYR A 171 5.72 6.91 -1.44
CA TYR A 171 7.02 6.65 -2.05
C TYR A 171 7.33 7.67 -3.13
N LYS A 172 8.57 8.09 -3.30
CA LYS A 172 9.00 8.73 -4.54
C LYS A 172 8.83 7.76 -5.70
N THR A 173 8.26 8.20 -6.80
CA THR A 173 7.99 7.36 -7.98
C THR A 173 9.25 6.74 -8.57
N GLU A 174 10.37 7.47 -8.54
CA GLU A 174 11.67 7.01 -9.06
C GLU A 174 12.19 5.71 -8.42
N LEU A 175 11.77 5.41 -7.17
CA LEU A 175 12.15 4.18 -6.46
C LEU A 175 11.60 2.91 -7.13
N PHE A 176 10.60 3.04 -8.00
CA PHE A 176 9.99 1.91 -8.70
C PHE A 176 10.51 1.68 -10.10
N LYS A 177 11.51 2.45 -10.56
CA LYS A 177 12.02 2.38 -11.94
C LYS A 177 12.44 0.96 -12.37
N ASP A 178 13.07 0.22 -11.46
CA ASP A 178 13.56 -1.14 -11.71
C ASP A 178 12.85 -2.20 -10.86
N ILE A 179 11.70 -1.83 -10.27
CA ILE A 179 10.91 -2.71 -9.42
C ILE A 179 9.79 -3.37 -10.24
N VAL A 180 9.76 -4.69 -10.21
CA VAL A 180 8.69 -5.50 -10.82
C VAL A 180 8.13 -6.45 -9.76
N TYR A 181 6.81 -6.39 -9.55
CA TYR A 181 6.12 -7.34 -8.69
C TYR A 181 6.10 -8.73 -9.33
N PRO A 182 6.49 -9.80 -8.62
CA PRO A 182 6.49 -11.16 -9.17
C PRO A 182 5.06 -11.66 -9.38
N THR A 183 4.77 -12.19 -10.56
CA THR A 183 3.43 -12.69 -10.91
C THR A 183 3.22 -14.16 -10.58
N ASP A 184 4.28 -14.86 -10.15
CA ASP A 184 4.32 -16.29 -9.80
C ASP A 184 4.35 -16.54 -8.28
N LYS A 185 4.19 -15.51 -7.46
CA LYS A 185 4.23 -15.58 -6.00
C LYS A 185 2.87 -15.23 -5.38
N SER A 186 2.49 -15.98 -4.35
CA SER A 186 1.25 -15.75 -3.60
C SER A 186 1.34 -14.67 -2.53
N VAL A 187 2.56 -14.24 -2.16
CA VAL A 187 2.85 -13.20 -1.15
C VAL A 187 3.87 -12.22 -1.75
N GLU A 188 3.45 -11.55 -2.80
CA GLU A 188 4.29 -10.67 -3.62
C GLU A 188 4.93 -9.52 -2.85
N ASP A 189 4.26 -9.04 -1.80
CA ASP A 189 4.71 -7.95 -0.96
C ASP A 189 6.03 -8.28 -0.26
N ASP A 190 6.14 -9.51 0.27
CA ASP A 190 7.34 -9.98 0.96
C ASP A 190 8.55 -10.14 0.02
N TYR A 191 8.30 -10.30 -1.29
CA TYR A 191 9.34 -10.34 -2.32
C TYR A 191 9.68 -8.98 -2.93
N THR A 192 8.89 -7.93 -2.67
CA THR A 192 9.01 -6.67 -3.42
C THR A 192 9.29 -5.48 -2.53
N THR A 193 8.53 -5.28 -1.44
CA THR A 193 8.57 -4.04 -0.66
C THR A 193 9.97 -3.74 -0.11
N TYR A 194 10.70 -4.75 0.36
CA TYR A 194 12.05 -4.56 0.87
C TYR A 194 13.05 -4.07 -0.21
N LYS A 195 12.82 -4.43 -1.49
CA LYS A 195 13.68 -3.98 -2.60
C LYS A 195 13.54 -2.47 -2.83
N VAL A 196 12.36 -1.93 -2.58
CA VAL A 196 12.13 -0.48 -2.65
C VAL A 196 12.91 0.24 -1.55
N TYR A 197 13.01 -0.33 -0.35
CA TYR A 197 13.82 0.23 0.73
C TYR A 197 15.32 0.28 0.39
N LEU A 198 15.81 -0.64 -0.42
CA LEU A 198 17.22 -0.65 -0.87
C LEU A 198 17.53 0.41 -1.94
N GLN A 199 16.51 1.10 -2.48
CA GLN A 199 16.68 2.19 -3.45
C GLN A 199 16.72 3.58 -2.78
N THR A 200 16.64 3.68 -1.46
CA THR A 200 16.59 4.94 -0.72
C THR A 200 17.67 5.03 0.35
N ASP A 201 18.01 6.24 0.74
CA ASP A 201 18.91 6.50 1.86
C ASP A 201 18.15 6.83 3.16
N LYS A 202 16.87 7.23 3.05
CA LYS A 202 16.10 7.73 4.20
C LYS A 202 14.63 7.34 4.16
N ILE A 203 14.18 6.70 5.21
CA ILE A 203 12.79 6.30 5.45
C ILE A 203 12.27 7.06 6.67
N ALA A 204 11.11 7.68 6.58
CA ALA A 204 10.43 8.31 7.70
C ALA A 204 9.23 7.48 8.14
N PHE A 205 9.06 7.30 9.42
CA PHE A 205 7.92 6.59 10.03
C PHE A 205 7.19 7.49 11.01
N MET A 206 5.87 7.47 10.96
CA MET A 206 5.01 8.03 12.01
C MET A 206 4.16 6.94 12.66
N ASN A 207 4.14 6.88 13.97
CA ASN A 207 3.25 5.99 14.72
C ASN A 207 1.86 6.60 14.87
N LYS A 208 1.17 6.81 13.73
CA LYS A 208 -0.20 7.32 13.62
C LYS A 208 -0.99 6.38 12.73
N ALA A 209 -2.09 5.81 13.23
CA ALA A 209 -2.98 4.96 12.46
C ALA A 209 -3.80 5.82 11.49
N ILE A 210 -3.37 5.87 10.24
CA ILE A 210 -3.97 6.68 9.17
C ILE A 210 -4.55 5.83 8.03
N TYR A 211 -4.42 4.51 8.12
CA TYR A 211 -4.92 3.51 7.18
C TYR A 211 -5.78 2.50 7.92
N ILE A 212 -6.89 2.08 7.35
CA ILE A 212 -7.76 1.08 7.95
C ILE A 212 -7.73 -0.18 7.10
N HIS A 213 -7.07 -1.20 7.63
CA HIS A 213 -6.97 -2.53 7.02
C HIS A 213 -8.17 -3.39 7.41
N ARG A 214 -8.98 -3.83 6.44
CA ARG A 214 -10.13 -4.70 6.66
C ARG A 214 -9.68 -6.16 6.79
N LYS A 215 -10.05 -6.78 7.90
CA LYS A 215 -9.89 -8.23 8.11
C LYS A 215 -11.21 -8.95 7.91
N ARG A 216 -11.24 -9.90 6.99
CA ARG A 216 -12.38 -10.77 6.70
C ARG A 216 -12.02 -12.22 6.94
N SER A 217 -13.00 -13.06 7.29
CA SER A 217 -12.81 -14.53 7.35
C SER A 217 -12.42 -15.14 5.99
N THR A 218 -12.81 -14.48 4.89
CA THR A 218 -12.54 -14.88 3.51
C THR A 218 -11.28 -14.24 2.89
N SER A 219 -10.50 -13.47 3.65
CA SER A 219 -9.27 -12.86 3.14
C SER A 219 -8.27 -13.92 2.65
N VAL A 220 -7.59 -13.64 1.54
CA VAL A 220 -6.60 -14.53 0.91
C VAL A 220 -5.54 -14.99 1.91
N THR A 221 -5.07 -14.09 2.78
CA THR A 221 -4.08 -14.40 3.83
C THR A 221 -4.55 -15.43 4.87
N ARG A 222 -5.85 -15.69 5.01
CA ARG A 222 -6.39 -16.74 5.90
C ARG A 222 -6.51 -18.11 5.23
N THR A 223 -6.58 -18.15 3.91
CA THR A 223 -6.72 -19.39 3.12
C THR A 223 -5.37 -19.91 2.63
N VAL A 224 -4.32 -19.13 2.76
CA VAL A 224 -2.96 -19.47 2.33
C VAL A 224 -2.28 -20.31 3.44
N ASN A 225 -1.56 -21.35 3.04
CA ASN A 225 -0.76 -22.19 3.93
C ASN A 225 0.31 -21.32 4.65
N LEU A 226 0.60 -21.64 5.91
CA LEU A 226 1.65 -20.94 6.69
C LEU A 226 3.01 -20.88 5.97
N ALA A 227 3.36 -21.90 5.19
CA ALA A 227 4.57 -21.93 4.37
C ALA A 227 4.57 -20.89 3.23
N ASP A 228 3.38 -20.45 2.78
CA ASP A 228 3.24 -19.44 1.76
C ASP A 228 3.14 -18.02 2.38
N VAL A 229 2.68 -17.92 3.64
CA VAL A 229 2.63 -16.65 4.42
C VAL A 229 4.02 -16.24 4.91
N TYR A 230 4.90 -17.22 5.16
CA TYR A 230 6.30 -17.00 5.54
C TYR A 230 7.21 -17.71 4.52
N PRO A 231 7.36 -17.15 3.31
CA PRO A 231 8.10 -17.83 2.25
C PRO A 231 9.59 -17.84 2.58
N LEU A 232 10.10 -18.98 3.01
CA LEU A 232 11.55 -19.16 3.29
C LEU A 232 12.42 -18.66 2.14
N LYS A 233 11.96 -18.84 0.89
CA LYS A 233 12.67 -18.34 -0.31
C LYS A 233 12.79 -16.83 -0.36
N SER A 234 11.81 -16.08 0.14
CA SER A 234 11.93 -14.61 0.24
C SER A 234 12.98 -14.22 1.28
N ILE A 235 13.02 -14.94 2.41
CA ILE A 235 14.02 -14.73 3.46
C ILE A 235 15.42 -15.04 2.92
N GLU A 236 15.58 -16.17 2.22
CA GLU A 236 16.85 -16.57 1.61
C GLU A 236 17.32 -15.55 0.56
N GLU A 237 16.42 -15.09 -0.32
CA GLU A 237 16.70 -14.05 -1.32
C GLU A 237 17.15 -12.75 -0.64
N ARG A 238 16.43 -12.29 0.38
CA ARG A 238 16.73 -11.08 1.15
C ARG A 238 18.08 -11.18 1.84
N MET A 239 18.36 -12.31 2.52
CA MET A 239 19.65 -12.56 3.16
C MET A 239 20.80 -12.55 2.15
N THR A 240 20.58 -13.16 0.97
CA THR A 240 21.60 -13.16 -0.10
C THR A 240 21.91 -11.76 -0.60
N ILE A 241 20.88 -10.95 -0.84
CA ILE A 241 21.03 -9.55 -1.28
C ILE A 241 21.75 -8.73 -0.20
N LEU A 242 21.35 -8.85 1.07
CA LEU A 242 21.96 -8.10 2.18
C LEU A 242 23.42 -8.49 2.47
N GLN A 243 23.87 -9.65 2.00
CA GLN A 243 25.30 -10.05 2.08
C GLN A 243 26.16 -9.43 0.96
N LEU A 244 25.51 -8.93 -0.11
CA LEU A 244 26.22 -8.38 -1.29
C LEU A 244 26.35 -6.85 -1.25
N ILE A 245 25.68 -6.19 -0.32
CA ILE A 245 25.71 -4.74 -0.12
C ILE A 245 26.34 -4.40 1.24
#